data_2cbcdc208d830e54f8b10a376ddad221
#
_entry.id   2cbcdc208d830e54f8b10a376ddad221
#
_cell.length_a   1.000
_cell.length_b   1.000
_cell.length_c   1.000
_cell.angle_alpha   90.00
_cell.angle_beta   90.00
_cell.angle_gamma   90.00
#
_symmetry.space_group_name_H-M   'P 1'
#
loop_
_entity.id
_entity.type
_entity.pdbx_description
1 polymer ?
#
loop_
_entity_poly.entity_id
_entity_poly.type
_entity_poly.pdbx_seq_one_letter_code
_entity_poly.pdbx_strand_id
1 'polypeptide(L)'
;LDKKIEAIQNYSPQRKAWALHYYASEEEKKSLFSDDLFSAVSSSLRHFDDLKSGNDIKPIDFIRHDRRFYLRNEMLRKLDRMTMRYSVEGRVPFAARSVVRLAAKLPYSQLVTSSSLKHLLRRAFEHQLPENIIKRPKHGFNIPIDHWLKTQWADMVEDTFGPS
;
A
#
# COMPACT_ATOMS: atom_id res chain seq x y z
N LEU A 1 5.28 6.13 -11.68
CA LEU A 1 4.71 4.79 -11.51
C LEU A 1 5.26 3.83 -12.58
N ASP A 2 5.32 4.26 -13.83
CA ASP A 2 5.74 3.42 -14.97
C ASP A 2 7.17 2.88 -14.82
N LYS A 3 8.14 3.73 -14.45
CA LYS A 3 9.51 3.31 -14.16
C LYS A 3 9.61 2.26 -13.05
N LYS A 4 8.78 2.37 -12.00
CA LYS A 4 8.74 1.39 -10.92
C LYS A 4 8.15 0.07 -11.39
N ILE A 5 7.12 0.12 -12.25
CA ILE A 5 6.50 -1.08 -12.83
C ILE A 5 7.48 -1.81 -13.75
N GLU A 6 8.19 -1.07 -14.61
CA GLU A 6 9.24 -1.64 -15.47
C GLU A 6 10.35 -2.32 -14.66
N ALA A 7 10.82 -1.67 -13.60
CA ALA A 7 11.89 -2.22 -12.75
C ALA A 7 11.50 -3.55 -12.07
N ILE A 8 10.21 -3.79 -11.82
CA ILE A 8 9.73 -4.98 -11.12
C ILE A 8 9.14 -6.05 -12.03
N GLN A 9 9.15 -5.86 -13.35
CA GLN A 9 8.51 -6.80 -14.30
C GLN A 9 8.95 -8.26 -14.10
N ASN A 10 10.25 -8.46 -13.89
CA ASN A 10 10.86 -9.78 -13.74
C ASN A 10 10.86 -10.30 -12.29
N TYR A 11 10.28 -9.57 -11.35
CA TYR A 11 10.20 -10.03 -9.97
C TYR A 11 9.18 -11.16 -9.81
N SER A 12 9.42 -12.06 -8.85
CA SER A 12 8.40 -12.99 -8.40
C SER A 12 7.15 -12.24 -7.89
N PRO A 13 5.96 -12.86 -7.89
CA PRO A 13 4.75 -12.23 -7.39
C PRO A 13 4.90 -11.67 -5.98
N GLN A 14 5.60 -12.40 -5.11
CA GLN A 14 5.93 -11.98 -3.76
C GLN A 14 6.76 -10.68 -3.75
N ARG A 15 7.84 -10.62 -4.54
CA ARG A 15 8.68 -9.43 -4.65
C ARG A 15 7.94 -8.27 -5.32
N LYS A 16 7.05 -8.53 -6.27
CA LYS A 16 6.19 -7.48 -6.88
C LYS A 16 5.27 -6.85 -5.84
N ALA A 17 4.55 -7.66 -5.07
CA ALA A 17 3.66 -7.17 -4.01
C ALA A 17 4.45 -6.35 -2.98
N TRP A 18 5.59 -6.86 -2.54
CA TRP A 18 6.48 -6.17 -1.63
C TRP A 18 6.98 -4.82 -2.19
N ALA A 19 7.50 -4.79 -3.42
CA ALA A 19 8.04 -3.58 -4.04
C ALA A 19 6.99 -2.47 -4.25
N LEU A 20 5.70 -2.82 -4.34
CA LEU A 20 4.62 -1.83 -4.44
C LEU A 20 4.25 -1.19 -3.10
N HIS A 21 4.59 -1.82 -1.99
CA HIS A 21 4.20 -1.37 -0.64
C HIS A 21 5.34 -0.80 0.19
N TYR A 22 6.60 -1.14 -0.10
CA TYR A 22 7.73 -0.80 0.75
C TYR A 22 8.67 0.21 0.12
N TYR A 23 9.38 0.93 0.99
CA TYR A 23 10.33 1.98 0.61
C TYR A 23 11.76 1.47 0.45
N ALA A 24 12.15 0.39 1.16
CA ALA A 24 13.50 -0.14 1.13
C ALA A 24 13.53 -1.61 0.69
N SER A 25 14.35 -1.94 -0.29
CA SER A 25 14.58 -3.31 -0.77
C SER A 25 15.46 -4.10 0.18
N GLU A 26 15.50 -5.43 0.04
CA GLU A 26 16.44 -6.25 0.82
C GLU A 26 17.89 -5.85 0.50
N GLU A 27 18.17 -5.49 -0.74
CA GLU A 27 19.46 -4.97 -1.19
C GLU A 27 19.79 -3.61 -0.55
N GLU A 28 18.81 -2.70 -0.51
CA GLU A 28 18.97 -1.40 0.16
C GLU A 28 19.14 -1.57 1.68
N LYS A 29 18.39 -2.47 2.32
CA LYS A 29 18.60 -2.79 3.74
C LYS A 29 20.02 -3.30 4.00
N LYS A 30 20.54 -4.16 3.13
CA LYS A 30 21.91 -4.66 3.23
C LYS A 30 22.95 -3.55 3.12
N SER A 31 22.68 -2.51 2.32
CA SER A 31 23.58 -1.35 2.21
C SER A 31 23.51 -0.38 3.40
N LEU A 32 22.39 -0.39 4.13
CA LEU A 32 22.14 0.52 5.26
C LEU A 32 22.54 -0.08 6.62
N PHE A 33 22.46 -1.41 6.76
CA PHE A 33 22.72 -2.10 8.02
C PHE A 33 24.15 -2.64 8.05
N SER A 34 24.73 -2.73 9.25
CA SER A 34 25.92 -3.55 9.47
C SER A 34 25.62 -5.01 9.16
N ASP A 35 26.63 -5.80 8.82
CA ASP A 35 26.48 -7.21 8.51
C ASP A 35 25.85 -7.99 9.68
N ASP A 36 26.24 -7.67 10.91
CA ASP A 36 25.67 -8.28 12.12
C ASP A 36 24.18 -7.99 12.25
N LEU A 37 23.77 -6.73 12.08
CA LEU A 37 22.37 -6.32 12.15
C LEU A 37 21.56 -6.93 11.01
N PHE A 38 22.08 -6.90 9.80
CA PHE A 38 21.38 -7.47 8.64
C PHE A 38 21.15 -8.98 8.81
N SER A 39 22.14 -9.71 9.37
CA SER A 39 22.04 -11.14 9.65
C SER A 39 21.02 -11.47 10.74
N ALA A 40 20.84 -10.57 11.70
CA ALA A 40 19.87 -10.73 12.80
C ALA A 40 18.42 -10.41 12.38
N VAL A 41 18.23 -9.67 11.28
CA VAL A 41 16.90 -9.23 10.82
C VAL A 41 16.34 -10.18 9.78
N SER A 42 15.12 -10.66 10.02
CA SER A 42 14.43 -11.50 9.04
C SER A 42 14.07 -10.71 7.78
N SER A 43 14.09 -11.38 6.62
CA SER A 43 13.63 -10.79 5.36
C SER A 43 12.18 -10.31 5.44
N SER A 44 11.92 -9.13 4.93
CA SER A 44 10.57 -8.56 4.82
C SER A 44 9.67 -9.37 3.87
N LEU A 45 10.26 -10.14 2.96
CA LEU A 45 9.52 -10.98 2.02
C LEU A 45 8.67 -12.05 2.70
N ARG A 46 9.02 -12.44 3.94
CA ARG A 46 8.21 -13.41 4.72
C ARG A 46 6.76 -12.97 4.92
N HIS A 47 6.49 -11.66 4.92
CA HIS A 47 5.14 -11.13 5.05
C HIS A 47 4.27 -11.37 3.80
N PHE A 48 4.88 -11.85 2.72
CA PHE A 48 4.24 -12.13 1.44
C PHE A 48 4.31 -13.61 1.09
N ASP A 49 4.51 -14.48 2.08
CA ASP A 49 4.66 -15.92 1.88
C ASP A 49 3.39 -16.59 1.32
N ASP A 50 2.22 -16.01 1.54
CA ASP A 50 0.96 -16.41 0.93
C ASP A 50 0.91 -16.17 -0.60
N LEU A 51 1.84 -15.36 -1.13
CA LEU A 51 2.06 -15.16 -2.57
C LEU A 51 3.26 -15.95 -3.12
N LYS A 52 3.87 -16.83 -2.30
CA LYS A 52 5.09 -17.58 -2.66
C LYS A 52 4.82 -18.75 -3.56
N SER A 53 3.68 -19.40 -3.38
CA SER A 53 3.40 -20.71 -3.95
C SER A 53 2.48 -20.64 -5.14
N GLY A 54 2.97 -21.05 -6.27
CA GLY A 54 2.15 -21.49 -7.36
C GLY A 54 2.40 -20.73 -8.65
N ASN A 55 2.45 -21.52 -9.70
CA ASN A 55 2.50 -21.04 -11.08
C ASN A 55 1.21 -20.35 -11.54
N ASP A 56 0.22 -20.16 -10.64
CA ASP A 56 -1.11 -19.65 -10.98
C ASP A 56 -1.58 -18.54 -10.00
N ILE A 57 -0.70 -17.60 -9.65
CA ILE A 57 -1.09 -16.42 -8.87
C ILE A 57 -1.93 -15.49 -9.73
N LYS A 58 -3.15 -15.23 -9.28
CA LYS A 58 -4.13 -14.39 -9.96
C LYS A 58 -4.15 -12.97 -9.37
N PRO A 59 -4.55 -11.96 -10.14
CA PRO A 59 -4.69 -10.59 -9.64
C PRO A 59 -5.54 -10.48 -8.36
N ILE A 60 -6.53 -11.36 -8.19
CA ILE A 60 -7.36 -11.39 -6.99
C ILE A 60 -6.57 -11.76 -5.72
N ASP A 61 -5.48 -12.49 -5.84
CA ASP A 61 -4.67 -12.90 -4.70
C ASP A 61 -3.88 -11.73 -4.13
N PHE A 62 -3.45 -10.79 -4.97
CA PHE A 62 -2.90 -9.51 -4.50
C PHE A 62 -3.92 -8.70 -3.70
N ILE A 63 -5.18 -8.62 -4.16
CA ILE A 63 -6.25 -7.93 -3.42
C ILE A 63 -6.51 -8.63 -2.07
N ARG A 64 -6.48 -9.96 -2.04
CA ARG A 64 -6.65 -10.72 -0.79
C ARG A 64 -5.48 -10.48 0.17
N HIS A 65 -4.26 -10.44 -0.35
CA HIS A 65 -3.07 -10.12 0.43
C HIS A 65 -3.15 -8.69 0.99
N ASP A 66 -3.42 -7.69 0.17
CA ASP A 66 -3.58 -6.29 0.59
C ASP A 66 -4.61 -6.13 1.70
N ARG A 67 -5.72 -6.84 1.60
CA ARG A 67 -6.75 -6.83 2.65
C ARG A 67 -6.26 -7.42 3.97
N ARG A 68 -5.45 -8.48 3.92
CA ARG A 68 -4.92 -9.14 5.12
C ARG A 68 -3.78 -8.38 5.75
N PHE A 69 -2.91 -7.81 4.94
CA PHE A 69 -1.67 -7.21 5.38
C PHE A 69 -1.74 -5.67 5.38
N TYR A 70 -1.81 -5.03 4.22
CA TYR A 70 -1.71 -3.58 4.09
C TYR A 70 -2.90 -2.84 4.71
N LEU A 71 -4.13 -3.24 4.37
CA LEU A 71 -5.33 -2.61 4.93
C LEU A 71 -5.36 -2.70 6.45
N ARG A 72 -5.07 -3.88 6.99
CA ARG A 72 -5.14 -4.12 8.43
C ARG A 72 -4.01 -3.45 9.21
N ASN A 73 -2.77 -3.65 8.76
CA ASN A 73 -1.59 -3.29 9.56
C ASN A 73 -1.17 -1.84 9.36
N GLU A 74 -1.51 -1.24 8.23
CA GLU A 74 -1.17 0.15 7.94
C GLU A 74 -2.40 1.04 7.93
N MET A 75 -3.35 0.84 7.03
CA MET A 75 -4.42 1.81 6.80
C MET A 75 -5.37 1.93 7.99
N LEU A 76 -5.93 0.81 8.47
CA LEU A 76 -6.87 0.83 9.60
C LEU A 76 -6.15 1.19 10.91
N ARG A 77 -4.95 0.68 11.12
CA ARG A 77 -4.16 0.98 12.32
C ARG A 77 -3.74 2.46 12.37
N LYS A 78 -3.36 3.03 11.24
CA LYS A 78 -3.03 4.46 11.14
C LYS A 78 -4.25 5.32 11.43
N LEU A 79 -5.39 5.03 10.79
CA LEU A 79 -6.63 5.74 11.05
C LEU A 79 -6.98 5.70 12.54
N ASP A 80 -7.05 4.51 13.12
CA ASP A 80 -7.41 4.32 14.53
C ASP A 80 -6.48 5.12 15.46
N ARG A 81 -5.17 4.96 15.34
CA ARG A 81 -4.20 5.66 16.19
C ARG A 81 -4.25 7.17 16.04
N MET A 82 -4.39 7.68 14.81
CA MET A 82 -4.41 9.12 14.56
C MET A 82 -5.69 9.77 15.08
N THR A 83 -6.83 9.13 14.90
CA THR A 83 -8.11 9.68 15.39
C THR A 83 -8.25 9.51 16.90
N MET A 84 -7.85 8.35 17.45
CA MET A 84 -7.90 8.10 18.90
C MET A 84 -6.95 8.99 19.70
N ARG A 85 -5.90 9.52 19.10
CA ARG A 85 -5.08 10.56 19.74
C ARG A 85 -5.90 11.80 20.16
N TYR A 86 -7.01 12.02 19.47
CA TYR A 86 -7.94 13.13 19.73
C TYR A 86 -9.29 12.63 20.28
N SER A 87 -9.34 11.40 20.79
CA SER A 87 -10.56 10.77 21.33
C SER A 87 -11.71 10.68 20.29
N VAL A 88 -11.37 10.57 19.02
CA VAL A 88 -12.34 10.41 17.91
C VAL A 88 -12.29 8.99 17.40
N GLU A 89 -13.43 8.31 17.35
CA GLU A 89 -13.54 6.97 16.76
C GLU A 89 -13.67 7.06 15.22
N GLY A 90 -12.66 6.59 14.50
CA GLY A 90 -12.67 6.53 13.03
C GLY A 90 -13.48 5.34 12.51
N ARG A 91 -14.57 5.59 11.79
CA ARG A 91 -15.39 4.55 11.15
C ARG A 91 -15.08 4.44 9.67
N VAL A 92 -14.94 3.20 9.17
CA VAL A 92 -14.62 2.89 7.77
C VAL A 92 -15.77 2.11 7.13
N PRO A 93 -16.75 2.78 6.49
CA PRO A 93 -17.95 2.12 5.94
C PRO A 93 -17.62 0.99 4.94
N PHE A 94 -16.61 1.16 4.11
CA PHE A 94 -16.20 0.14 3.14
C PHE A 94 -15.51 -1.08 3.77
N ALA A 95 -15.06 -1.00 5.02
CA ALA A 95 -14.56 -2.14 5.78
C ALA A 95 -15.66 -2.81 6.64
N ALA A 96 -16.91 -2.36 6.55
CA ALA A 96 -18.04 -3.01 7.22
C ALA A 96 -18.18 -4.45 6.73
N ARG A 97 -18.50 -5.35 7.66
CA ARG A 97 -18.55 -6.80 7.40
C ARG A 97 -19.47 -7.18 6.22
N SER A 98 -20.61 -6.52 6.08
CA SER A 98 -21.56 -6.71 4.97
C SER A 98 -20.91 -6.36 3.62
N VAL A 99 -20.23 -5.22 3.53
CA VAL A 99 -19.57 -4.74 2.31
C VAL A 99 -18.42 -5.68 1.94
N VAL A 100 -17.58 -6.06 2.92
CA VAL A 100 -16.46 -6.99 2.69
C VAL A 100 -16.95 -8.36 2.23
N ARG A 101 -18.04 -8.88 2.82
CA ARG A 101 -18.64 -10.16 2.40
C ARG A 101 -19.21 -10.09 0.98
N LEU A 102 -19.85 -8.98 0.61
CA LEU A 102 -20.32 -8.76 -0.74
C LEU A 102 -19.14 -8.70 -1.72
N ALA A 103 -18.16 -7.85 -1.47
CA ALA A 103 -16.99 -7.68 -2.33
C ALA A 103 -16.21 -8.99 -2.53
N ALA A 104 -16.14 -9.85 -1.51
CA ALA A 104 -15.46 -11.14 -1.58
C ALA A 104 -16.14 -12.17 -2.51
N LYS A 105 -17.41 -11.97 -2.85
CA LYS A 105 -18.17 -12.83 -3.78
C LYS A 105 -18.08 -12.36 -5.22
N LEU A 106 -17.58 -11.15 -5.46
CA LEU A 106 -17.53 -10.56 -6.79
C LEU A 106 -16.31 -11.08 -7.57
N PRO A 107 -16.45 -11.39 -8.85
CA PRO A 107 -15.33 -11.73 -9.70
C PRO A 107 -14.43 -10.51 -9.90
N TYR A 108 -13.13 -10.75 -10.10
CA TYR A 108 -12.13 -9.69 -10.30
C TYR A 108 -12.51 -8.72 -11.42
N SER A 109 -13.07 -9.23 -12.53
CA SER A 109 -13.50 -8.43 -13.68
C SER A 109 -14.57 -7.38 -13.38
N GLN A 110 -15.34 -7.55 -12.31
CA GLN A 110 -16.31 -6.54 -11.86
C GLN A 110 -15.67 -5.47 -10.94
N LEU A 111 -14.56 -5.80 -10.29
CA LEU A 111 -13.86 -4.89 -9.41
C LEU A 111 -12.94 -3.93 -10.15
N VAL A 112 -12.23 -4.46 -11.15
CA VAL A 112 -11.22 -3.74 -11.94
C VAL A 112 -11.40 -4.08 -13.41
N THR A 113 -11.36 -3.06 -14.26
CA THR A 113 -11.27 -3.20 -15.72
C THR A 113 -10.01 -2.53 -16.23
N SER A 114 -9.64 -2.78 -17.49
CA SER A 114 -8.49 -2.12 -18.13
C SER A 114 -8.60 -0.59 -18.16
N SER A 115 -9.81 -0.07 -18.18
CA SER A 115 -10.09 1.36 -18.30
C SER A 115 -10.53 2.03 -17.00
N SER A 116 -10.88 1.27 -15.98
CA SER A 116 -11.46 1.83 -14.74
C SER A 116 -11.09 1.05 -13.49
N LEU A 117 -10.40 1.74 -12.59
CA LEU A 117 -10.27 1.30 -11.21
C LEU A 117 -11.58 1.57 -10.46
N LYS A 118 -11.94 0.69 -9.51
CA LYS A 118 -13.17 0.79 -8.71
C LYS A 118 -14.44 0.80 -9.59
N HIS A 119 -14.42 0.03 -10.67
CA HIS A 119 -15.47 0.03 -11.71
C HIS A 119 -16.88 -0.12 -11.13
N LEU A 120 -17.11 -1.18 -10.35
CA LEU A 120 -18.43 -1.44 -9.76
C LEU A 120 -18.89 -0.30 -8.84
N LEU A 121 -17.97 0.24 -8.03
CA LEU A 121 -18.29 1.34 -7.12
C LEU A 121 -18.72 2.60 -7.90
N ARG A 122 -17.99 2.94 -8.95
CA ARG A 122 -18.34 4.08 -9.81
C ARG A 122 -19.72 3.90 -10.44
N ARG A 123 -20.03 2.73 -10.97
CA ARG A 123 -21.35 2.41 -11.53
C ARG A 123 -22.47 2.48 -10.48
N ALA A 124 -22.22 1.98 -9.29
CA ALA A 124 -23.23 2.00 -8.22
C ALA A 124 -23.64 3.41 -7.80
N PHE A 125 -22.76 4.40 -7.96
CA PHE A 125 -22.99 5.77 -7.51
C PHE A 125 -23.06 6.80 -8.67
N GLU A 126 -23.09 6.35 -9.93
CA GLU A 126 -23.05 7.25 -11.10
C GLU A 126 -24.22 8.25 -11.16
N HIS A 127 -25.39 7.88 -10.60
CA HIS A 127 -26.56 8.74 -10.54
C HIS A 127 -26.69 9.52 -9.21
N GLN A 128 -25.79 9.29 -8.26
CA GLN A 128 -25.82 9.90 -6.93
C GLN A 128 -24.73 10.95 -6.74
N LEU A 129 -23.68 10.89 -7.54
CA LEU A 129 -22.55 11.80 -7.44
C LEU A 129 -22.41 12.64 -8.73
N PRO A 130 -21.93 13.89 -8.61
CA PRO A 130 -21.63 14.71 -9.77
C PRO A 130 -20.62 14.05 -10.71
N GLU A 131 -20.79 14.28 -12.01
CA GLU A 131 -19.96 13.65 -13.04
C GLU A 131 -18.46 13.91 -12.87
N ASN A 132 -18.07 15.12 -12.47
CA ASN A 132 -16.69 15.49 -12.20
C ASN A 132 -16.06 14.69 -11.05
N ILE A 133 -16.86 14.20 -10.09
CA ILE A 133 -16.41 13.31 -9.00
C ILE A 133 -16.25 11.88 -9.54
N ILE A 134 -17.21 11.39 -10.30
CA ILE A 134 -17.17 10.04 -10.89
C ILE A 134 -15.98 9.89 -11.85
N LYS A 135 -15.72 10.89 -12.68
CA LYS A 135 -14.63 10.86 -13.68
C LYS A 135 -13.27 11.26 -13.13
N ARG A 136 -13.19 11.78 -11.91
CA ARG A 136 -11.94 12.27 -11.32
C ARG A 136 -10.87 11.19 -11.30
N PRO A 137 -9.65 11.50 -11.78
CA PRO A 137 -8.52 10.57 -11.68
C PRO A 137 -8.14 10.34 -10.21
N LYS A 138 -7.56 9.17 -9.94
CA LYS A 138 -7.04 8.87 -8.61
C LYS A 138 -5.85 9.79 -8.30
N HIS A 139 -5.92 10.52 -7.19
CA HIS A 139 -4.77 11.17 -6.57
C HIS A 139 -4.34 10.38 -5.33
N GLY A 140 -3.03 10.13 -5.21
CA GLY A 140 -2.44 9.57 -3.99
C GLY A 140 -2.25 10.65 -2.92
N PHE A 141 -2.10 10.24 -1.68
CA PHE A 141 -1.65 11.12 -0.58
C PHE A 141 -0.12 11.18 -0.60
N ASN A 142 0.43 11.94 -1.53
CA ASN A 142 1.87 12.17 -1.57
C ASN A 142 2.20 13.38 -0.70
N ILE A 143 2.77 13.09 0.46
CA ILE A 143 3.38 14.13 1.31
C ILE A 143 4.79 14.35 0.76
N PRO A 144 5.24 15.60 0.52
CA PRO A 144 6.56 15.90 -0.02
C PRO A 144 7.65 15.77 1.06
N ILE A 145 7.75 14.61 1.71
CA ILE A 145 8.70 14.35 2.81
C ILE A 145 10.13 14.59 2.36
N ASP A 146 10.52 14.11 1.19
CA ASP A 146 11.86 14.30 0.64
C ASP A 146 12.24 15.79 0.52
N HIS A 147 11.27 16.62 0.13
CA HIS A 147 11.47 18.07 0.07
C HIS A 147 11.62 18.65 1.48
N TRP A 148 10.74 18.27 2.41
CA TRP A 148 10.78 18.78 3.78
C TRP A 148 12.07 18.39 4.53
N LEU A 149 12.54 17.15 4.37
CA LEU A 149 13.79 16.69 4.96
C LEU A 149 15.01 17.46 4.44
N LYS A 150 14.95 17.91 3.19
CA LYS A 150 16.04 18.70 2.56
C LYS A 150 15.94 20.21 2.81
N THR A 151 14.81 20.69 3.32
CA THR A 151 14.56 22.13 3.50
C THR A 151 14.13 22.46 4.91
N GLN A 152 12.84 22.29 5.24
CA GLN A 152 12.25 22.72 6.51
C GLN A 152 12.76 21.93 7.71
N TRP A 153 13.20 20.69 7.50
CA TRP A 153 13.71 19.80 8.54
C TRP A 153 15.18 19.45 8.36
N ALA A 154 15.91 20.20 7.52
CA ALA A 154 17.33 19.93 7.26
C ALA A 154 18.17 19.98 8.53
N ASP A 155 17.96 20.99 9.39
CA ASP A 155 18.68 21.13 10.66
C ASP A 155 18.41 19.94 11.60
N MET A 156 17.15 19.49 11.67
CA MET A 156 16.78 18.30 12.47
C MET A 156 17.47 17.03 11.94
N VAL A 157 17.60 16.90 10.62
CA VAL A 157 18.31 15.77 10.00
C VAL A 157 19.78 15.83 10.34
N GLU A 158 20.42 17.00 10.21
CA GLU A 158 21.83 17.20 10.55
C GLU A 158 22.10 16.93 12.02
N ASP A 159 21.27 17.45 12.94
CA ASP A 159 21.37 17.23 14.38
C ASP A 159 21.22 15.75 14.77
N THR A 160 20.43 14.99 13.98
CA THR A 160 20.14 13.57 14.29
C THR A 160 21.16 12.62 13.70
N PHE A 161 21.66 12.90 12.51
CA PHE A 161 22.48 11.98 11.69
C PHE A 161 23.83 12.55 11.30
N GLY A 162 24.11 13.83 11.59
CA GLY A 162 25.38 14.46 11.34
C GLY A 162 26.51 13.84 12.18
N PRO A 163 27.79 14.07 11.80
CA PRO A 163 28.92 13.60 12.57
C PRO A 163 28.92 14.24 13.94
N SER A 164 29.00 13.44 15.00
CA SER A 164 29.18 13.86 16.40
C SER A 164 30.60 14.36 16.67
#